data_df2c4126d3052081cdfeca2d94dbd0e9
#
_entry.id   df2c4126d3052081cdfeca2d94dbd0e9
#
_cell.length_a   1.000
_cell.length_b   1.000
_cell.length_c   1.000
_cell.angle_alpha   90.00
_cell.angle_beta   90.00
_cell.angle_gamma   90.00
#
_symmetry.space_group_name_H-M   'P 1'
#
loop_
_entity.id
_entity.type
_entity.pdbx_description
1 polymer ?
#
loop_
_entity_poly.entity_id
_entity_poly.type
_entity_poly.pdbx_seq_one_letter_code
_entity_poly.pdbx_strand_id
1 'polypeptide(L)'
;MEKFLYACYQLHPMELPKNTSKYKAVVLTADKFEDMEVFFPVFRLVEQGWQVDIAAPDLKEIFGEHGYALKPDKIIGDINPDNYHLLLIPGGFPGGAPATVRKISKAQEITRSFFEKNKPVASICHGPWTLVSAGMVKGRHLTSFWHDGVPEEIKKAGGIWEDKDVVVDGNLVTSRYPMDLPAFMKEIMKMVKQVEKNY
;
A
#
# COMPACT_ATOMS: atom_id res chain seq x y z
N MET A 1 28.05 -21.29 9.57
CA MET A 1 26.65 -21.43 10.00
C MET A 1 25.75 -20.33 9.46
N GLU A 2 26.21 -19.07 9.32
CA GLU A 2 25.41 -17.96 8.75
C GLU A 2 24.96 -18.14 7.29
N LYS A 3 25.78 -18.76 6.43
CA LYS A 3 25.40 -18.98 5.02
C LYS A 3 24.24 -19.97 4.82
N PHE A 4 23.98 -20.85 5.78
CA PHE A 4 22.89 -21.84 5.68
C PHE A 4 21.50 -21.24 6.05
N LEU A 5 21.45 -20.27 6.95
CA LEU A 5 20.21 -19.59 7.32
C LEU A 5 19.71 -18.67 6.20
N TYR A 6 20.62 -17.97 5.50
CA TYR A 6 20.24 -17.16 4.32
C TYR A 6 19.69 -18.00 3.15
N ALA A 7 20.20 -19.21 2.96
CA ALA A 7 19.76 -20.08 1.87
C ALA A 7 18.32 -20.63 2.06
N CYS A 8 17.84 -20.79 3.29
CA CYS A 8 16.49 -21.29 3.54
C CYS A 8 15.39 -20.26 3.22
N TYR A 9 15.67 -18.96 3.35
CA TYR A 9 14.69 -17.91 3.04
C TYR A 9 14.70 -17.48 1.56
N GLN A 10 15.77 -17.79 0.83
CA GLN A 10 15.88 -17.46 -0.59
C GLN A 10 15.25 -18.51 -1.53
N LEU A 11 14.80 -19.66 -1.01
CA LEU A 11 14.37 -20.77 -1.85
C LEU A 11 12.85 -20.79 -2.15
N HIS A 12 12.05 -20.00 -1.45
CA HIS A 12 10.60 -20.00 -1.72
C HIS A 12 10.05 -18.58 -1.49
N PRO A 13 9.46 -17.96 -2.52
CA PRO A 13 8.75 -16.70 -2.34
C PRO A 13 7.62 -16.88 -1.33
N MET A 14 7.40 -15.87 -0.49
CA MET A 14 6.28 -15.92 0.44
C MET A 14 4.97 -15.91 -0.34
N GLU A 15 4.19 -16.96 -0.18
CA GLU A 15 2.79 -17.00 -0.59
C GLU A 15 1.93 -16.60 0.61
N LEU A 16 1.14 -15.55 0.42
CA LEU A 16 0.28 -15.07 1.49
C LEU A 16 -0.88 -16.04 1.74
N PRO A 17 -1.33 -16.20 3.01
CA PRO A 17 -2.51 -16.98 3.33
C PRO A 17 -3.73 -16.46 2.53
N LYS A 18 -4.48 -17.35 1.91
CA LYS A 18 -5.69 -17.02 1.15
C LYS A 18 -6.93 -17.29 1.97
N ASN A 19 -7.71 -16.25 2.20
CA ASN A 19 -9.04 -16.33 2.80
C ASN A 19 -10.11 -16.28 1.72
N THR A 20 -11.21 -16.99 1.93
CA THR A 20 -12.42 -16.90 1.10
C THR A 20 -13.38 -15.89 1.72
N SER A 21 -12.99 -14.62 1.75
CA SER A 21 -13.81 -13.55 2.33
C SER A 21 -14.54 -12.76 1.26
N LYS A 22 -15.73 -12.26 1.61
CA LYS A 22 -16.39 -11.24 0.78
C LYS A 22 -15.65 -9.90 0.83
N TYR A 23 -14.90 -9.64 1.91
CA TYR A 23 -14.11 -8.42 2.07
C TYR A 23 -12.72 -8.61 1.47
N LYS A 24 -12.34 -7.70 0.58
CA LYS A 24 -11.09 -7.79 -0.16
C LYS A 24 -10.31 -6.49 -0.12
N ALA A 25 -9.01 -6.60 0.11
CA ALA A 25 -8.05 -5.52 -0.04
C ALA A 25 -7.12 -5.79 -1.24
N VAL A 26 -6.67 -4.74 -1.89
CA VAL A 26 -5.61 -4.81 -2.90
C VAL A 26 -4.43 -3.95 -2.45
N VAL A 27 -3.23 -4.51 -2.58
CA VAL A 27 -1.97 -3.83 -2.35
C VAL A 27 -1.32 -3.56 -3.71
N LEU A 28 -1.05 -2.30 -4.04
CA LEU A 28 -0.31 -1.95 -5.26
C LEU A 28 1.16 -1.78 -4.91
N THR A 29 2.02 -2.65 -5.45
CA THR A 29 3.45 -2.61 -5.19
C THR A 29 4.26 -3.07 -6.40
N ALA A 30 5.59 -3.13 -6.28
CA ALA A 30 6.53 -3.59 -7.29
C ALA A 30 7.84 -4.02 -6.60
N ASP A 31 8.86 -4.34 -7.39
CA ASP A 31 10.18 -4.67 -6.88
C ASP A 31 10.78 -3.54 -6.02
N LYS A 32 11.56 -3.88 -4.99
CA LYS A 32 12.12 -2.98 -3.97
C LYS A 32 11.05 -2.24 -3.15
N PHE A 33 10.03 -2.98 -2.73
CA PHE A 33 9.05 -2.49 -1.76
C PHE A 33 9.66 -2.50 -0.34
N GLU A 34 9.11 -1.68 0.57
CA GLU A 34 9.45 -1.78 1.99
C GLU A 34 8.75 -2.98 2.62
N ASP A 35 9.52 -3.94 3.10
CA ASP A 35 9.03 -5.25 3.55
C ASP A 35 7.97 -5.13 4.65
N MET A 36 8.23 -4.32 5.70
CA MET A 36 7.29 -4.17 6.81
C MET A 36 6.00 -3.45 6.40
N GLU A 37 6.07 -2.52 5.45
CA GLU A 37 4.91 -1.76 4.97
C GLU A 37 3.97 -2.61 4.10
N VAL A 38 4.45 -3.73 3.57
CA VAL A 38 3.65 -4.74 2.89
C VAL A 38 3.19 -5.81 3.88
N PHE A 39 4.10 -6.52 4.54
CA PHE A 39 3.77 -7.72 5.30
C PHE A 39 2.96 -7.42 6.55
N PHE A 40 3.30 -6.38 7.31
CA PHE A 40 2.57 -6.09 8.54
C PHE A 40 1.09 -5.75 8.28
N PRO A 41 0.73 -4.82 7.37
CA PRO A 41 -0.66 -4.57 7.03
C PRO A 41 -1.38 -5.79 6.45
N VAL A 42 -0.71 -6.56 5.58
CA VAL A 42 -1.31 -7.74 4.98
C VAL A 42 -1.66 -8.78 6.05
N PHE A 43 -0.75 -9.11 6.96
CA PHE A 43 -1.02 -10.07 8.02
C PHE A 43 -2.13 -9.60 8.97
N ARG A 44 -2.19 -8.31 9.26
CA ARG A 44 -3.27 -7.72 10.08
C ARG A 44 -4.64 -7.82 9.40
N LEU A 45 -4.70 -7.62 8.08
CA LEU A 45 -5.94 -7.76 7.32
C LEU A 45 -6.35 -9.24 7.19
N VAL A 46 -5.39 -10.14 6.97
CA VAL A 46 -5.63 -11.59 6.93
C VAL A 46 -6.11 -12.10 8.28
N GLU A 47 -5.53 -11.66 9.40
CA GLU A 47 -5.97 -11.96 10.76
C GLU A 47 -7.42 -11.52 11.01
N GLN A 48 -7.84 -10.38 10.45
CA GLN A 48 -9.22 -9.89 10.48
C GLN A 48 -10.17 -10.71 9.58
N GLY A 49 -9.66 -11.67 8.81
CA GLY A 49 -10.45 -12.51 7.91
C GLY A 49 -10.63 -11.93 6.51
N TRP A 50 -9.89 -10.89 6.14
CA TRP A 50 -9.95 -10.31 4.79
C TRP A 50 -9.12 -11.11 3.79
N GLN A 51 -9.59 -11.18 2.55
CA GLN A 51 -8.74 -11.58 1.42
C GLN A 51 -7.86 -10.40 1.04
N VAL A 52 -6.57 -10.64 0.82
CA VAL A 52 -5.63 -9.62 0.33
C VAL A 52 -4.98 -10.13 -0.95
N ASP A 53 -5.05 -9.32 -2.00
CA ASP A 53 -4.34 -9.57 -3.26
C ASP A 53 -3.20 -8.56 -3.40
N ILE A 54 -1.99 -9.07 -3.66
CA ILE A 54 -0.83 -8.26 -4.04
C ILE A 54 -0.86 -8.09 -5.55
N ALA A 55 -0.91 -6.84 -6.00
CA ALA A 55 -0.87 -6.51 -7.42
C ALA A 55 0.46 -5.80 -7.77
N ALA A 56 1.15 -6.33 -8.77
CA ALA A 56 2.42 -5.82 -9.29
C ALA A 56 2.34 -5.60 -10.81
N PRO A 57 3.38 -5.01 -11.45
CA PRO A 57 3.40 -4.79 -12.89
C PRO A 57 3.27 -6.08 -13.71
N ASP A 58 3.80 -7.19 -13.22
CA ASP A 58 3.66 -8.53 -13.77
C ASP A 58 3.61 -9.56 -12.62
N LEU A 59 3.55 -10.87 -12.95
CA LEU A 59 3.48 -11.96 -11.97
C LEU A 59 4.86 -12.55 -11.62
N LYS A 60 5.95 -11.91 -12.01
CA LYS A 60 7.29 -12.31 -11.59
C LYS A 60 7.46 -12.03 -10.11
N GLU A 61 8.30 -12.83 -9.48
CA GLU A 61 8.72 -12.61 -8.11
C GLU A 61 9.32 -11.21 -7.94
N ILE A 62 8.91 -10.51 -6.89
CA ILE A 62 9.42 -9.20 -6.51
C ILE A 62 10.11 -9.30 -5.15
N PHE A 63 11.09 -8.45 -4.92
CA PHE A 63 11.90 -8.45 -3.70
C PHE A 63 11.73 -7.15 -2.94
N GLY A 64 11.57 -7.28 -1.63
CA GLY A 64 11.61 -6.15 -0.72
C GLY A 64 13.04 -5.61 -0.56
N GLU A 65 13.17 -4.45 0.03
CA GLU A 65 14.46 -3.81 0.32
C GLU A 65 15.33 -4.64 1.26
N HIS A 66 14.70 -5.43 2.15
CA HIS A 66 15.36 -6.29 3.11
C HIS A 66 15.50 -7.75 2.63
N GLY A 67 15.16 -8.00 1.36
CA GLY A 67 15.43 -9.25 0.67
C GLY A 67 14.36 -10.32 0.80
N TYR A 68 13.19 -10.02 1.35
CA TYR A 68 12.07 -10.96 1.31
C TYR A 68 11.48 -11.03 -0.10
N ALA A 69 11.37 -12.25 -0.61
CA ALA A 69 10.74 -12.52 -1.89
C ALA A 69 9.23 -12.66 -1.73
N LEU A 70 8.47 -12.06 -2.64
CA LEU A 70 7.02 -12.10 -2.67
C LEU A 70 6.53 -12.39 -4.08
N LYS A 71 5.61 -13.35 -4.22
CA LYS A 71 4.96 -13.63 -5.49
C LYS A 71 3.66 -12.84 -5.59
N PRO A 72 3.52 -11.95 -6.58
CA PRO A 72 2.27 -11.22 -6.80
C PRO A 72 1.10 -12.15 -7.15
N ASP A 73 -0.10 -11.77 -6.72
CA ASP A 73 -1.33 -12.50 -7.00
C ASP A 73 -1.98 -12.05 -8.30
N LYS A 74 -1.78 -10.78 -8.65
CA LYS A 74 -2.45 -10.10 -9.76
C LYS A 74 -1.50 -9.16 -10.50
N ILE A 75 -1.80 -8.94 -11.76
CA ILE A 75 -1.22 -7.84 -12.53
C ILE A 75 -2.02 -6.57 -12.25
N ILE A 76 -1.35 -5.44 -12.00
CA ILE A 76 -2.03 -4.14 -11.76
C ILE A 76 -3.00 -3.82 -12.91
N GLY A 77 -2.61 -4.17 -14.16
CA GLY A 77 -3.43 -3.96 -15.35
C GLY A 77 -4.81 -4.65 -15.30
N ASP A 78 -4.91 -5.76 -14.58
CA ASP A 78 -6.10 -6.61 -14.53
C ASP A 78 -7.00 -6.30 -13.31
N ILE A 79 -6.61 -5.36 -12.45
CA ILE A 79 -7.39 -5.02 -11.27
C ILE A 79 -8.67 -4.26 -11.66
N ASN A 80 -9.81 -4.86 -11.28
CA ASN A 80 -11.07 -4.15 -11.24
C ASN A 80 -11.29 -3.61 -9.81
N PRO A 81 -11.26 -2.26 -9.60
CA PRO A 81 -11.40 -1.67 -8.27
C PRO A 81 -12.74 -1.96 -7.60
N ASP A 82 -13.76 -2.35 -8.36
CA ASP A 82 -15.08 -2.70 -7.80
C ASP A 82 -15.07 -3.98 -6.97
N ASN A 83 -14.13 -4.85 -7.23
CA ASN A 83 -13.99 -6.11 -6.51
C ASN A 83 -13.30 -5.96 -5.13
N TYR A 84 -12.86 -4.74 -4.78
CA TYR A 84 -12.09 -4.49 -3.56
C TYR A 84 -12.72 -3.41 -2.68
N HIS A 85 -12.47 -3.51 -1.38
CA HIS A 85 -13.04 -2.64 -0.34
C HIS A 85 -12.00 -1.73 0.32
N LEU A 86 -10.71 -2.05 0.18
CA LEU A 86 -9.57 -1.28 0.69
C LEU A 86 -8.44 -1.29 -0.34
N LEU A 87 -7.85 -0.13 -0.58
CA LEU A 87 -6.61 0.04 -1.33
C LEU A 87 -5.47 0.35 -0.37
N LEU A 88 -4.37 -0.41 -0.45
CA LEU A 88 -3.12 -0.14 0.24
C LEU A 88 -2.01 0.18 -0.77
N ILE A 89 -1.30 1.28 -0.54
CA ILE A 89 -0.17 1.71 -1.37
C ILE A 89 1.04 1.91 -0.44
N PRO A 90 1.88 0.88 -0.26
CA PRO A 90 3.10 0.96 0.53
C PRO A 90 4.18 1.77 -0.18
N GLY A 91 5.24 2.06 0.55
CA GLY A 91 6.44 2.64 0.03
C GLY A 91 7.47 1.61 -0.41
N GLY A 92 8.71 1.97 -0.21
CA GLY A 92 9.89 1.22 -0.59
C GLY A 92 10.98 2.13 -1.10
N PHE A 93 12.05 1.56 -1.65
CA PHE A 93 13.15 2.31 -2.21
C PHE A 93 12.65 3.35 -3.23
N PRO A 94 13.08 4.62 -3.15
CA PRO A 94 12.53 5.69 -3.98
C PRO A 94 12.55 5.41 -5.49
N GLY A 95 13.61 4.74 -5.99
CA GLY A 95 13.72 4.29 -7.38
C GLY A 95 13.04 2.94 -7.69
N GLY A 96 12.47 2.27 -6.69
CA GLY A 96 11.86 0.94 -6.79
C GLY A 96 10.34 0.97 -6.94
N ALA A 97 9.64 0.29 -6.00
CA ALA A 97 8.19 0.13 -6.03
C ALA A 97 7.44 1.47 -6.15
N PRO A 98 7.72 2.51 -5.34
CA PRO A 98 6.96 3.76 -5.43
C PRO A 98 7.10 4.46 -6.77
N ALA A 99 8.34 4.51 -7.32
CA ALA A 99 8.60 5.12 -8.63
C ALA A 99 7.97 4.33 -9.79
N THR A 100 7.85 3.02 -9.63
CA THR A 100 7.24 2.13 -10.62
C THR A 100 5.72 2.26 -10.62
N VAL A 101 5.09 2.08 -9.45
CA VAL A 101 3.63 2.09 -9.29
C VAL A 101 3.03 3.43 -9.71
N ARG A 102 3.63 4.55 -9.29
CA ARG A 102 3.13 5.90 -9.63
C ARG A 102 3.04 6.19 -11.13
N LYS A 103 3.86 5.50 -11.95
CA LYS A 103 3.91 5.68 -13.42
C LYS A 103 2.90 4.82 -14.16
N ILE A 104 2.31 3.82 -13.51
CA ILE A 104 1.34 2.92 -14.14
C ILE A 104 -0.01 3.63 -14.21
N SER A 105 -0.49 3.93 -15.41
CA SER A 105 -1.77 4.62 -15.63
C SER A 105 -2.93 3.89 -14.96
N LYS A 106 -2.92 2.56 -14.98
CA LYS A 106 -3.94 1.74 -14.31
C LYS A 106 -3.90 1.86 -12.78
N ALA A 107 -2.72 1.98 -12.16
CA ALA A 107 -2.61 2.23 -10.72
C ALA A 107 -3.22 3.59 -10.33
N GLN A 108 -3.01 4.62 -11.16
CA GLN A 108 -3.62 5.93 -10.97
C GLN A 108 -5.15 5.86 -11.16
N GLU A 109 -5.65 5.12 -12.15
CA GLU A 109 -7.09 4.90 -12.38
C GLU A 109 -7.74 4.17 -11.17
N ILE A 110 -7.12 3.10 -10.68
CA ILE A 110 -7.56 2.37 -9.49
C ILE A 110 -7.66 3.34 -8.31
N THR A 111 -6.60 4.12 -8.08
CA THR A 111 -6.55 5.10 -7.00
C THR A 111 -7.72 6.09 -7.10
N ARG A 112 -7.93 6.72 -8.26
CA ARG A 112 -9.07 7.64 -8.49
C ARG A 112 -10.40 6.97 -8.19
N SER A 113 -10.61 5.75 -8.70
CA SER A 113 -11.86 5.01 -8.50
C SER A 113 -12.19 4.79 -7.02
N PHE A 114 -11.17 4.51 -6.17
CA PHE A 114 -11.37 4.36 -4.74
C PHE A 114 -11.81 5.67 -4.08
N PHE A 115 -11.23 6.81 -4.48
CA PHE A 115 -11.64 8.12 -3.97
C PHE A 115 -13.05 8.51 -4.44
N GLU A 116 -13.36 8.34 -5.72
CA GLU A 116 -14.67 8.65 -6.31
C GLU A 116 -15.81 7.84 -5.67
N LYS A 117 -15.52 6.59 -5.28
CA LYS A 117 -16.47 5.69 -4.61
C LYS A 117 -16.42 5.78 -3.09
N ASN A 118 -15.67 6.72 -2.55
CA ASN A 118 -15.44 6.89 -1.11
C ASN A 118 -15.02 5.59 -0.39
N LYS A 119 -14.27 4.74 -1.09
CA LYS A 119 -13.69 3.51 -0.51
C LYS A 119 -12.40 3.84 0.24
N PRO A 120 -12.07 3.12 1.33
CA PRO A 120 -10.83 3.30 2.08
C PRO A 120 -9.56 3.22 1.24
N VAL A 121 -8.68 4.20 1.42
CA VAL A 121 -7.34 4.25 0.84
C VAL A 121 -6.32 4.43 1.97
N ALA A 122 -5.32 3.57 2.01
CA ALA A 122 -4.21 3.63 2.95
C ALA A 122 -2.89 3.77 2.18
N SER A 123 -2.04 4.73 2.55
CA SER A 123 -0.75 4.92 1.89
C SER A 123 0.32 5.33 2.89
N ILE A 124 1.54 4.81 2.72
CA ILE A 124 2.62 5.04 3.68
C ILE A 124 3.93 5.33 2.95
N CYS A 125 4.82 6.08 3.61
CA CYS A 125 6.19 6.34 3.18
C CYS A 125 6.24 7.11 1.84
N HIS A 126 6.78 6.52 0.78
CA HIS A 126 6.78 7.06 -0.58
C HIS A 126 5.50 6.73 -1.37
N GLY A 127 4.61 5.88 -0.83
CA GLY A 127 3.34 5.52 -1.46
C GLY A 127 2.49 6.72 -1.89
N PRO A 128 2.43 7.84 -1.11
CA PRO A 128 1.70 9.05 -1.50
C PRO A 128 2.11 9.68 -2.84
N TRP A 129 3.27 9.35 -3.40
CA TRP A 129 3.60 9.72 -4.79
C TRP A 129 2.56 9.19 -5.79
N THR A 130 1.99 8.03 -5.54
CA THR A 130 0.92 7.49 -6.39
C THR A 130 -0.36 8.32 -6.25
N LEU A 131 -0.68 8.80 -5.04
CA LEU A 131 -1.81 9.70 -4.81
C LEU A 131 -1.63 11.03 -5.55
N VAL A 132 -0.40 11.59 -5.53
CA VAL A 132 -0.03 12.81 -6.28
C VAL A 132 -0.22 12.56 -7.78
N SER A 133 0.31 11.45 -8.30
CA SER A 133 0.22 11.13 -9.74
C SER A 133 -1.22 10.85 -10.19
N ALA A 134 -2.08 10.37 -9.29
CA ALA A 134 -3.51 10.19 -9.53
C ALA A 134 -4.32 11.49 -9.41
N GLY A 135 -3.72 12.60 -8.91
CA GLY A 135 -4.41 13.88 -8.68
C GLY A 135 -5.32 13.91 -7.46
N MET A 136 -5.10 13.00 -6.48
CA MET A 136 -6.03 12.78 -5.37
C MET A 136 -5.61 13.46 -4.05
N VAL A 137 -4.64 14.39 -4.08
CA VAL A 137 -4.13 15.05 -2.87
C VAL A 137 -4.62 16.50 -2.69
N LYS A 138 -5.18 17.14 -3.72
CA LYS A 138 -5.58 18.54 -3.66
C LYS A 138 -6.61 18.80 -2.56
N GLY A 139 -6.27 19.72 -1.64
CA GLY A 139 -7.11 20.11 -0.51
C GLY A 139 -7.21 19.09 0.62
N ARG A 140 -6.48 17.98 0.55
CA ARG A 140 -6.48 16.93 1.56
C ARG A 140 -5.33 17.09 2.54
N HIS A 141 -5.59 16.72 3.78
CA HIS A 141 -4.57 16.55 4.81
C HIS A 141 -3.94 15.17 4.69
N LEU A 142 -2.61 15.11 4.65
CA LEU A 142 -1.89 13.84 4.55
C LEU A 142 -0.44 13.97 5.05
N THR A 143 0.14 12.83 5.38
CA THR A 143 1.56 12.71 5.68
C THR A 143 2.23 11.74 4.73
N SER A 144 3.55 11.69 4.77
CA SER A 144 4.41 10.82 3.97
C SER A 144 5.79 10.72 4.57
N PHE A 145 6.68 9.93 3.99
CA PHE A 145 8.10 10.06 4.25
C PHE A 145 8.55 11.52 4.02
N TRP A 146 9.38 12.04 4.90
CA TRP A 146 9.71 13.48 4.98
C TRP A 146 10.90 13.91 4.11
N HIS A 147 11.51 12.97 3.37
CA HIS A 147 12.60 13.22 2.44
C HIS A 147 12.20 12.91 1.00
N ASP A 148 13.18 12.92 0.11
CA ASP A 148 13.10 12.53 -1.29
C ASP A 148 12.08 13.33 -2.14
N GLY A 149 11.70 14.53 -1.64
CA GLY A 149 10.78 15.42 -2.35
C GLY A 149 9.31 15.05 -2.23
N VAL A 150 8.93 14.05 -1.41
CA VAL A 150 7.53 13.63 -1.27
C VAL A 150 6.67 14.76 -0.72
N PRO A 151 7.05 15.45 0.40
CA PRO A 151 6.30 16.58 0.92
C PRO A 151 6.15 17.74 -0.08
N GLU A 152 7.20 18.02 -0.84
CA GLU A 152 7.23 19.10 -1.81
C GLU A 152 6.28 18.82 -2.98
N GLU A 153 6.27 17.58 -3.48
CA GLU A 153 5.33 17.18 -4.53
C GLU A 153 3.88 17.23 -4.04
N ILE A 154 3.60 16.78 -2.82
CA ILE A 154 2.27 16.87 -2.20
C ILE A 154 1.82 18.33 -2.13
N LYS A 155 2.64 19.22 -1.56
CA LYS A 155 2.33 20.66 -1.44
C LYS A 155 2.14 21.31 -2.80
N LYS A 156 3.00 21.00 -3.77
CA LYS A 156 2.91 21.50 -5.14
C LYS A 156 1.62 21.07 -5.83
N ALA A 157 1.13 19.85 -5.53
CA ALA A 157 -0.13 19.34 -6.03
C ALA A 157 -1.37 19.86 -5.26
N GLY A 158 -1.16 20.76 -4.27
CA GLY A 158 -2.23 21.38 -3.49
C GLY A 158 -2.68 20.58 -2.27
N GLY A 159 -1.92 19.57 -1.84
CA GLY A 159 -2.14 18.85 -0.60
C GLY A 159 -1.62 19.60 0.62
N ILE A 160 -2.17 19.33 1.79
CA ILE A 160 -1.78 19.90 3.08
C ILE A 160 -0.96 18.83 3.81
N TRP A 161 0.36 18.92 3.67
CA TRP A 161 1.26 17.95 4.28
C TRP A 161 1.51 18.26 5.77
N GLU A 162 1.44 17.23 6.61
CA GLU A 162 1.67 17.31 8.05
C GLU A 162 2.72 16.29 8.48
N ASP A 163 3.68 16.68 9.30
CA ASP A 163 4.64 15.75 9.91
C ASP A 163 4.01 15.11 11.15
N LYS A 164 3.25 14.03 10.92
CA LYS A 164 2.60 13.23 11.95
C LYS A 164 2.76 11.76 11.65
N ASP A 165 2.78 10.93 12.68
CA ASP A 165 2.86 9.47 12.57
C ASP A 165 1.69 8.88 11.74
N VAL A 166 0.52 9.48 11.84
CA VAL A 166 -0.66 9.13 11.03
C VAL A 166 -1.54 10.36 10.81
N VAL A 167 -2.06 10.50 9.60
CA VAL A 167 -3.07 11.51 9.23
C VAL A 167 -4.25 10.79 8.59
N VAL A 168 -5.45 11.13 9.04
CA VAL A 168 -6.73 10.64 8.52
C VAL A 168 -7.51 11.81 7.93
N ASP A 169 -7.89 11.70 6.67
CA ASP A 169 -8.73 12.69 5.97
C ASP A 169 -9.84 11.94 5.19
N GLY A 170 -11.02 11.88 5.79
CA GLY A 170 -12.16 11.16 5.20
C GLY A 170 -11.86 9.67 5.01
N ASN A 171 -11.82 9.24 3.76
CA ASN A 171 -11.50 7.86 3.38
C ASN A 171 -10.01 7.58 3.20
N LEU A 172 -9.13 8.55 3.45
CA LEU A 172 -7.68 8.43 3.31
C LEU A 172 -6.99 8.33 4.67
N VAL A 173 -6.11 7.33 4.83
CA VAL A 173 -5.15 7.22 5.94
C VAL A 173 -3.74 7.24 5.36
N THR A 174 -2.89 8.11 5.89
CA THR A 174 -1.48 8.16 5.50
C THR A 174 -0.55 8.08 6.70
N SER A 175 0.66 7.57 6.49
CA SER A 175 1.70 7.43 7.50
C SER A 175 3.08 7.68 6.89
N ARG A 176 4.13 7.78 7.74
CA ARG A 176 5.44 8.25 7.29
C ARG A 176 6.42 7.13 6.92
N TYR A 177 6.55 6.10 7.77
CA TYR A 177 7.60 5.09 7.64
C TYR A 177 7.30 3.87 8.54
N PRO A 178 8.09 2.79 8.50
CA PRO A 178 7.77 1.54 9.20
C PRO A 178 7.52 1.66 10.71
N MET A 179 8.19 2.57 11.42
CA MET A 179 7.98 2.71 12.87
C MET A 179 6.60 3.28 13.23
N ASP A 180 5.93 3.92 12.29
CA ASP A 180 4.57 4.45 12.47
C ASP A 180 3.47 3.41 12.15
N LEU A 181 3.83 2.21 11.70
CA LEU A 181 2.88 1.13 11.35
C LEU A 181 1.85 0.80 12.44
N PRO A 182 2.18 0.82 13.76
CA PRO A 182 1.16 0.60 14.79
C PRO A 182 0.04 1.65 14.77
N ALA A 183 0.38 2.94 14.61
CA ALA A 183 -0.59 4.03 14.50
C ALA A 183 -1.38 3.93 13.19
N PHE A 184 -0.69 3.68 12.07
CA PHE A 184 -1.28 3.50 10.75
C PHE A 184 -2.31 2.38 10.74
N MET A 185 -1.95 1.18 11.21
CA MET A 185 -2.85 0.03 11.25
C MET A 185 -4.03 0.22 12.19
N LYS A 186 -3.85 0.94 13.30
CA LYS A 186 -4.96 1.27 14.20
C LYS A 186 -6.07 2.04 13.46
N GLU A 187 -5.70 3.00 12.62
CA GLU A 187 -6.67 3.77 11.83
C GLU A 187 -7.27 2.96 10.68
N ILE A 188 -6.45 2.16 9.97
CA ILE A 188 -6.94 1.22 8.94
C ILE A 188 -7.97 0.26 9.53
N MET A 189 -7.71 -0.31 10.70
CA MET A 189 -8.64 -1.26 11.34
C MET A 189 -9.96 -0.61 11.76
N LYS A 190 -10.00 0.71 12.02
CA LYS A 190 -11.26 1.43 12.21
C LYS A 190 -12.07 1.48 10.91
N MET A 191 -11.41 1.78 9.77
CA MET A 191 -12.06 1.79 8.46
C MET A 191 -12.53 0.39 8.06
N VAL A 192 -11.73 -0.65 8.30
CA VAL A 192 -12.08 -2.05 8.07
C VAL A 192 -13.39 -2.40 8.80
N LYS A 193 -13.48 -2.10 10.09
CA LYS A 193 -14.70 -2.33 10.88
C LYS A 193 -15.91 -1.55 10.38
N GLN A 194 -15.70 -0.36 9.83
CA GLN A 194 -16.78 0.42 9.25
C GLN A 194 -17.28 -0.19 7.93
N VAL A 195 -16.37 -0.67 7.08
CA VAL A 195 -16.71 -1.43 5.87
C VAL A 195 -17.53 -2.68 6.25
N GLU A 196 -17.08 -3.46 7.23
CA GLU A 196 -17.77 -4.68 7.68
C GLU A 196 -19.20 -4.44 8.20
N LYS A 197 -19.48 -3.24 8.71
CA LYS A 197 -20.83 -2.85 9.17
C LYS A 197 -21.75 -2.42 8.03
N ASN A 198 -21.18 -1.92 6.93
CA ASN A 198 -21.93 -1.32 5.83
C ASN A 198 -22.28 -2.32 4.71
N TYR A 199 -21.67 -3.52 4.71
CA TYR A 199 -21.83 -4.60 3.74
C TYR A 199 -22.20 -5.91 4.44
#